data_f4a7a7a6b41fd36dcddd82562a3d88c5
#
_entry.id   f4a7a7a6b41fd36dcddd82562a3d88c5
#
_cell.length_a   1.000
_cell.length_b   1.000
_cell.length_c   1.000
_cell.angle_alpha   90.00
_cell.angle_beta   90.00
_cell.angle_gamma   90.00
#
_symmetry.space_group_name_H-M   'P 1'
#
loop_
_entity.id
_entity.type
_entity.pdbx_description
1 polymer ?
#
loop_
_entity_poly.entity_id
_entity_poly.type
_entity_poly.pdbx_seq_one_letter_code
_entity_poly.pdbx_strand_id
1 'polypeptide(L)'
;LPAETGDRRQHGDGTGDLEDAAPPSAARSDAPVTERGRMSPEGDQAEPRERHPYDPRAWALWQRPKRFIAFLFAMEAIGIAIMVVATMDSTNPGRTDCVRFAILAVGATAHIQLTQRQEERRRDRSRTVLIDLTAVWTFPAAVILPLSLTLSIIAIVRIQHWFIARRPAHNFVFSSVTHGVSVTLASLTFAAFGPHEWGRISGWDTLGEFGVLIVTGMVFEAVQIAYIGGILTIGSPKRPSLSTVLGNTADNLLEAITIGLGAVTAVLLLIMPPMVIVMAVVTVVFNRLAEIDQLQNDARTDPKTGVLNMRGWSESADRALGRTARSDDGLALLMIDLDHFKWINDTYGHPAGDDVLRDVARKLDEVTRPADVVGRFGGEEFLVLLPDIDETAAKLAAERVRSAIAELHIVTTDKRGSRVTISGRTTSIGAALFPRHGESLEELLHASDAAVYVAKENGRNQVRFAQDVDRPAPPPPTEA
;
A
#
# COMPACT_ATOMS: atom_id res chain seq x y z
N LEU A 1 -27.83 -38.95 19.54
CA LEU A 1 -27.73 -40.38 19.88
C LEU A 1 -28.98 -41.17 19.42
N PRO A 2 -28.88 -42.41 18.93
CA PRO A 2 -27.73 -43.21 18.49
C PRO A 2 -27.84 -43.67 17.04
N ALA A 3 -26.76 -44.11 16.42
CA ALA A 3 -26.14 -45.42 16.20
C ALA A 3 -26.95 -46.39 15.30
N GLU A 4 -26.34 -46.95 14.34
CA GLU A 4 -25.84 -48.30 14.07
C GLU A 4 -25.69 -48.57 12.57
N THR A 5 -24.53 -48.92 12.11
CA THR A 5 -23.93 -50.24 11.87
C THR A 5 -24.49 -51.06 10.70
N GLY A 6 -23.59 -51.64 9.97
CA GLY A 6 -23.73 -52.85 9.16
C GLY A 6 -23.16 -52.73 7.77
N ASP A 7 -22.00 -53.12 7.48
CA ASP A 7 -21.23 -54.38 7.38
C ASP A 7 -21.59 -55.25 6.13
N ARG A 8 -20.51 -55.66 5.49
CA ARG A 8 -20.22 -56.92 4.76
C ARG A 8 -20.39 -57.07 3.25
N ARG A 9 -19.20 -57.23 2.65
CA ARG A 9 -18.76 -58.44 1.88
C ARG A 9 -19.38 -58.62 0.48
N GLN A 10 -18.73 -59.06 -0.49
CA GLN A 10 -17.53 -59.85 -0.83
C GLN A 10 -17.53 -60.16 -2.35
N HIS A 11 -16.33 -60.37 -2.89
CA HIS A 11 -15.93 -61.33 -3.92
C HIS A 11 -16.29 -61.17 -5.38
N GLY A 12 -15.25 -61.39 -6.15
CA GLY A 12 -15.14 -62.03 -7.46
C GLY A 12 -14.09 -61.40 -8.35
N ASP A 13 -12.88 -61.73 -8.30
CA ASP A 13 -12.09 -62.80 -8.95
C ASP A 13 -12.33 -62.93 -10.45
N GLY A 14 -11.24 -62.87 -11.26
CA GLY A 14 -11.24 -63.15 -12.71
C GLY A 14 -9.96 -62.69 -13.39
N THR A 15 -8.87 -63.31 -13.15
CA THR A 15 -7.76 -63.87 -13.96
C THR A 15 -7.88 -63.83 -15.48
N GLY A 16 -6.74 -63.60 -16.11
CA GLY A 16 -6.42 -63.88 -17.53
C GLY A 16 -5.35 -62.96 -18.05
N ASP A 17 -4.14 -63.25 -17.91
CA ASP A 17 -3.08 -63.98 -18.59
C ASP A 17 -2.72 -63.48 -19.99
N LEU A 18 -1.38 -63.22 -20.10
CA LEU A 18 -0.43 -63.49 -21.24
C LEU A 18 -0.50 -62.50 -22.40
N GLU A 19 0.56 -61.98 -22.97
CA GLU A 19 1.91 -62.45 -23.39
C GLU A 19 2.71 -61.21 -23.82
N ASP A 20 3.89 -61.06 -23.34
CA ASP A 20 5.19 -61.27 -24.01
C ASP A 20 5.41 -60.59 -25.38
N ALA A 21 6.36 -59.65 -25.41
CA ALA A 21 7.40 -59.58 -26.41
C ALA A 21 8.41 -58.45 -26.13
N ALA A 22 9.62 -58.84 -25.73
CA ALA A 22 10.82 -58.00 -25.76
C ALA A 22 11.67 -58.40 -26.99
N PRO A 23 12.83 -57.84 -27.23
CA PRO A 23 13.22 -56.99 -28.38
C PRO A 23 14.14 -57.68 -29.42
N PRO A 24 14.77 -56.97 -30.37
CA PRO A 24 16.08 -57.37 -30.84
C PRO A 24 17.17 -56.29 -30.74
N SER A 25 18.18 -56.61 -30.15
CA SER A 25 19.63 -56.77 -30.23
C SER A 25 20.33 -56.16 -31.43
N ALA A 26 21.35 -55.32 -31.11
CA ALA A 26 22.73 -55.27 -31.54
C ALA A 26 23.12 -55.11 -33.04
N ALA A 27 23.95 -54.06 -33.23
CA ALA A 27 25.16 -54.24 -34.08
C ALA A 27 26.26 -53.27 -33.59
N ARG A 28 27.40 -53.91 -33.25
CA ARG A 28 28.69 -53.26 -32.99
C ARG A 28 29.33 -52.84 -34.30
N SER A 29 30.07 -51.77 -34.34
CA SER A 29 31.21 -51.56 -35.22
C SER A 29 32.23 -50.63 -34.59
N ASP A 30 33.41 -51.09 -34.59
CA ASP A 30 34.71 -50.81 -34.04
C ASP A 30 35.24 -49.37 -34.14
N ALA A 31 36.13 -49.09 -33.21
CA ALA A 31 36.97 -47.90 -33.01
C ALA A 31 38.06 -47.73 -34.11
N PRO A 32 38.86 -46.58 -34.12
CA PRO A 32 39.99 -46.44 -33.21
C PRO A 32 40.29 -45.03 -32.69
N VAL A 33 40.71 -44.97 -31.46
CA VAL A 33 41.91 -44.44 -30.78
C VAL A 33 42.55 -43.14 -31.31
N THR A 34 42.79 -42.27 -30.30
CA THR A 34 43.75 -41.19 -30.06
C THR A 34 43.34 -39.78 -30.41
N GLU A 35 43.11 -39.00 -29.32
CA GLU A 35 43.99 -37.87 -28.97
C GLU A 35 43.73 -37.37 -27.55
N ARG A 36 44.80 -37.28 -26.78
CA ARG A 36 44.83 -36.67 -25.44
C ARG A 36 44.57 -35.17 -25.55
N GLY A 37 43.36 -34.72 -25.19
CA GLY A 37 43.05 -33.34 -24.93
C GLY A 37 43.00 -33.11 -23.43
N ARG A 38 43.81 -32.19 -22.94
CA ARG A 38 43.97 -31.74 -21.54
C ARG A 38 42.62 -31.55 -20.87
N MET A 39 42.40 -32.22 -19.74
CA MET A 39 41.42 -31.84 -18.73
C MET A 39 41.83 -30.46 -18.18
N SER A 40 41.06 -29.43 -18.53
CA SER A 40 41.02 -28.21 -17.77
C SER A 40 40.33 -28.50 -16.44
N PRO A 41 40.84 -28.03 -15.30
CA PRO A 41 40.14 -28.19 -14.05
C PRO A 41 38.83 -27.41 -14.16
N GLU A 42 37.72 -28.08 -13.96
CA GLU A 42 36.41 -27.47 -13.71
C GLU A 42 36.61 -26.45 -12.58
N GLY A 43 36.55 -25.17 -12.96
CA GLY A 43 36.51 -24.09 -12.04
C GLY A 43 35.31 -24.31 -11.13
N ASP A 44 35.63 -24.46 -9.86
CA ASP A 44 34.73 -24.40 -8.74
C ASP A 44 33.89 -23.12 -8.89
N GLN A 45 32.72 -23.21 -9.54
CA GLN A 45 31.71 -22.16 -9.52
C GLN A 45 31.14 -22.18 -8.11
N ALA A 46 31.86 -21.49 -7.19
CA ALA A 46 31.35 -21.20 -5.88
C ALA A 46 29.96 -20.59 -6.06
N GLU A 47 28.94 -21.33 -5.65
CA GLU A 47 27.57 -20.82 -5.52
C GLU A 47 27.65 -19.43 -4.87
N PRO A 48 26.95 -18.42 -5.40
CA PRO A 48 26.96 -17.10 -4.80
C PRO A 48 26.45 -17.26 -3.36
N ARG A 49 27.38 -17.18 -2.39
CA ARG A 49 27.06 -17.18 -0.95
C ARG A 49 25.96 -16.16 -0.77
N GLU A 50 24.77 -16.59 -0.37
CA GLU A 50 23.68 -15.71 0.06
C GLU A 50 24.23 -14.77 1.12
N ARG A 51 24.51 -13.54 0.72
CA ARG A 51 25.06 -12.52 1.64
C ARG A 51 23.98 -12.19 2.65
N HIS A 52 24.29 -12.39 3.90
CA HIS A 52 23.37 -12.12 5.02
C HIS A 52 22.83 -10.68 4.91
N PRO A 53 21.52 -10.44 5.08
CA PRO A 53 20.90 -9.11 4.88
C PRO A 53 21.49 -8.01 5.79
N TYR A 54 22.24 -8.39 6.83
CA TYR A 54 22.94 -7.46 7.72
C TYR A 54 24.39 -7.17 7.32
N ASP A 55 24.92 -7.75 6.23
CA ASP A 55 26.26 -7.41 5.73
C ASP A 55 26.25 -5.99 5.15
N PRO A 56 26.96 -5.00 5.75
CA PRO A 56 27.01 -3.64 5.24
C PRO A 56 27.49 -3.54 3.79
N ARG A 57 28.32 -4.48 3.34
CA ARG A 57 28.84 -4.51 1.98
C ARG A 57 27.81 -4.91 0.93
N ALA A 58 26.73 -5.56 1.36
CA ALA A 58 25.62 -5.98 0.49
C ALA A 58 24.47 -4.96 0.39
N TRP A 59 24.58 -3.81 1.06
CA TRP A 59 23.50 -2.82 1.07
C TRP A 59 23.30 -2.19 -0.30
N ALA A 60 22.03 -2.11 -0.73
CA ALA A 60 21.62 -1.39 -1.94
C ALA A 60 22.01 0.11 -1.90
N LEU A 61 22.35 0.63 -0.73
CA LEU A 61 22.85 1.98 -0.55
C LEU A 61 24.07 2.27 -1.43
N TRP A 62 24.99 1.30 -1.59
CA TRP A 62 26.23 1.48 -2.36
C TRP A 62 26.01 1.61 -3.86
N GLN A 63 24.81 1.26 -4.35
CA GLN A 63 24.41 1.47 -5.75
C GLN A 63 23.89 2.88 -6.00
N ARG A 64 23.68 3.69 -4.94
CA ARG A 64 23.23 5.08 -5.06
C ARG A 64 24.39 6.02 -5.42
N PRO A 65 24.10 7.18 -6.01
CA PRO A 65 25.14 8.18 -6.32
C PRO A 65 25.95 8.56 -5.07
N LYS A 66 27.27 8.73 -5.21
CA LYS A 66 28.18 9.09 -4.09
C LYS A 66 27.72 10.34 -3.34
N ARG A 67 27.18 11.34 -4.04
CA ARG A 67 26.61 12.56 -3.44
C ARG A 67 25.46 12.26 -2.48
N PHE A 68 24.59 11.29 -2.82
CA PHE A 68 23.49 10.87 -1.97
C PHE A 68 23.99 10.20 -0.70
N ILE A 69 24.99 9.29 -0.83
CA ILE A 69 25.59 8.58 0.30
C ILE A 69 26.30 9.57 1.24
N ALA A 70 27.07 10.50 0.69
CA ALA A 70 27.75 11.53 1.47
C ALA A 70 26.77 12.44 2.23
N PHE A 71 25.68 12.83 1.58
CA PHE A 71 24.63 13.63 2.22
C PHE A 71 23.91 12.86 3.35
N LEU A 72 23.58 11.59 3.13
CA LEU A 72 22.94 10.72 4.12
C LEU A 72 23.80 10.67 5.39
N PHE A 73 25.09 10.30 5.25
CA PHE A 73 26.01 10.21 6.39
C PHE A 73 26.29 11.57 7.04
N ALA A 74 26.32 12.65 6.28
CA ALA A 74 26.47 13.99 6.84
C ALA A 74 25.26 14.35 7.71
N MET A 75 24.03 14.09 7.25
CA MET A 75 22.83 14.33 8.06
C MET A 75 22.79 13.46 9.32
N GLU A 76 23.18 12.19 9.22
CA GLU A 76 23.28 11.30 10.39
C GLU A 76 24.33 11.81 11.39
N ALA A 77 25.51 12.18 10.92
CA ALA A 77 26.58 12.70 11.79
C ALA A 77 26.19 14.01 12.48
N ILE A 78 25.57 14.94 11.76
CA ILE A 78 25.05 16.20 12.32
C ILE A 78 23.95 15.89 13.35
N GLY A 79 23.03 14.99 13.04
CA GLY A 79 21.96 14.61 13.95
C GLY A 79 22.50 13.99 15.25
N ILE A 80 23.46 13.09 15.15
CA ILE A 80 24.12 12.49 16.32
C ILE A 80 24.86 13.56 17.14
N ALA A 81 25.57 14.48 16.49
CA ALA A 81 26.26 15.58 17.16
C ALA A 81 25.27 16.48 17.92
N ILE A 82 24.11 16.83 17.32
CA ILE A 82 23.06 17.61 18.00
C ILE A 82 22.58 16.85 19.26
N MET A 83 22.28 15.56 19.16
CA MET A 83 21.82 14.76 20.30
C MET A 83 22.86 14.68 21.41
N VAL A 84 24.13 14.49 21.06
CA VAL A 84 25.24 14.41 22.05
C VAL A 84 25.42 15.74 22.76
N VAL A 85 25.54 16.84 22.01
CA VAL A 85 25.72 18.17 22.61
C VAL A 85 24.55 18.54 23.52
N ALA A 86 23.31 18.35 23.05
CA ALA A 86 22.12 18.64 23.85
C ALA A 86 22.04 17.78 25.13
N THR A 87 22.54 16.54 25.09
CA THR A 87 22.56 15.66 26.27
C THR A 87 23.59 16.09 27.30
N MET A 88 24.69 16.72 26.88
CA MET A 88 25.73 17.23 27.81
C MET A 88 25.20 18.35 28.71
N ASP A 89 24.24 19.16 28.21
CA ASP A 89 23.58 20.23 28.96
C ASP A 89 22.31 19.76 29.71
N SER A 90 21.97 18.48 29.61
CA SER A 90 20.76 17.92 30.23
C SER A 90 20.95 17.75 31.74
N THR A 91 19.87 18.02 32.47
CA THR A 91 19.83 17.82 33.93
C THR A 91 19.98 16.35 34.31
N ASN A 92 20.56 16.07 35.46
CA ASN A 92 20.65 14.71 35.99
C ASN A 92 19.27 14.20 36.40
N PRO A 93 18.89 12.95 36.02
CA PRO A 93 17.60 12.38 36.34
C PRO A 93 17.38 12.23 37.87
N GLY A 94 16.21 12.70 38.32
CA GLY A 94 15.74 12.48 39.69
C GLY A 94 14.96 11.15 39.82
N ARG A 95 14.60 10.77 41.05
CA ARG A 95 13.80 9.55 41.31
C ARG A 95 12.44 9.58 40.59
N THR A 96 11.79 10.72 40.59
CA THR A 96 10.49 10.90 39.90
C THR A 96 10.64 10.70 38.40
N ASP A 97 11.71 11.20 37.79
CA ASP A 97 11.97 11.03 36.37
C ASP A 97 12.22 9.56 36.00
N CYS A 98 12.92 8.83 36.87
CA CYS A 98 13.12 7.38 36.69
C CYS A 98 11.79 6.60 36.75
N VAL A 99 10.86 7.00 37.64
CA VAL A 99 9.51 6.37 37.69
C VAL A 99 8.70 6.68 36.43
N ARG A 100 8.68 7.95 35.99
CA ARG A 100 8.01 8.38 34.76
C ARG A 100 8.59 7.67 33.54
N PHE A 101 9.92 7.57 33.47
CA PHE A 101 10.62 6.80 32.45
C PHE A 101 10.17 5.34 32.41
N ALA A 102 10.12 4.68 33.58
CA ALA A 102 9.70 3.29 33.66
C ALA A 102 8.26 3.10 33.17
N ILE A 103 7.32 3.99 33.53
CA ILE A 103 5.94 3.97 33.07
C ILE A 103 5.87 4.10 31.55
N LEU A 104 6.57 5.08 30.95
CA LEU A 104 6.58 5.28 29.51
C LEU A 104 7.27 4.11 28.76
N ALA A 105 8.37 3.59 29.28
CA ALA A 105 9.07 2.46 28.68
C ALA A 105 8.23 1.17 28.70
N VAL A 106 7.53 0.90 29.80
CA VAL A 106 6.59 -0.22 29.90
C VAL A 106 5.40 -0.02 28.96
N GLY A 107 4.81 1.18 28.93
CA GLY A 107 3.71 1.51 28.04
C GLY A 107 4.08 1.36 26.57
N ALA A 108 5.23 1.90 26.15
CA ALA A 108 5.77 1.75 24.81
C ALA A 108 6.00 0.29 24.43
N THR A 109 6.65 -0.47 25.34
CA THR A 109 6.92 -1.90 25.11
C THR A 109 5.63 -2.69 25.00
N ALA A 110 4.66 -2.47 25.90
CA ALA A 110 3.37 -3.13 25.87
C ALA A 110 2.62 -2.83 24.55
N HIS A 111 2.60 -1.57 24.13
CA HIS A 111 2.00 -1.17 22.86
C HIS A 111 2.65 -1.90 21.68
N ILE A 112 3.98 -1.89 21.58
CA ILE A 112 4.73 -2.54 20.48
C ILE A 112 4.46 -4.04 20.47
N GLN A 113 4.50 -4.72 21.61
CA GLN A 113 4.26 -6.17 21.71
C GLN A 113 2.81 -6.55 21.36
N LEU A 114 1.83 -5.75 21.79
CA LEU A 114 0.41 -5.98 21.47
C LEU A 114 0.11 -5.73 19.98
N THR A 115 0.88 -4.88 19.30
CA THR A 115 0.70 -4.54 17.89
C THR A 115 1.65 -5.30 16.96
N GLN A 116 2.61 -6.07 17.48
CA GLN A 116 3.66 -6.75 16.70
C GLN A 116 3.11 -7.62 15.58
N ARG A 117 2.10 -8.45 15.86
CA ARG A 117 1.49 -9.35 14.85
C ARG A 117 0.83 -8.57 13.69
N GLN A 118 0.38 -7.36 13.97
CA GLN A 118 -0.23 -6.47 12.97
C GLN A 118 0.85 -5.87 12.07
N GLU A 119 1.95 -5.43 12.66
CA GLU A 119 3.12 -4.90 11.97
C GLU A 119 3.73 -5.96 11.02
N GLU A 120 3.83 -7.21 11.48
CA GLU A 120 4.28 -8.33 10.66
C GLU A 120 3.37 -8.58 9.46
N ARG A 121 2.05 -8.56 9.66
CA ARG A 121 1.06 -8.71 8.57
C ARG A 121 1.07 -7.55 7.58
N ARG A 122 1.24 -6.31 8.06
CA ARG A 122 1.38 -5.12 7.21
C ARG A 122 2.63 -5.22 6.34
N ARG A 123 3.74 -5.64 6.89
CA ARG A 123 4.99 -5.82 6.15
C ARG A 123 4.85 -6.73 4.94
N ASP A 124 4.12 -7.83 5.09
CA ASP A 124 3.96 -8.82 4.03
C ASP A 124 3.03 -8.34 2.90
N ARG A 125 2.18 -7.35 3.15
CA ARG A 125 1.15 -6.89 2.21
C ARG A 125 1.45 -5.58 1.50
N SER A 126 2.18 -4.66 2.11
CA SER A 126 2.27 -3.31 1.56
C SER A 126 3.68 -2.78 1.46
N ARG A 127 3.96 -2.17 0.31
CA ARG A 127 5.10 -1.28 0.07
C ARG A 127 4.87 0.14 0.64
N THR A 128 3.74 0.38 1.26
CA THR A 128 3.26 1.69 1.71
C THR A 128 3.56 1.96 3.18
N VAL A 129 3.54 3.22 3.53
CA VAL A 129 3.93 3.90 4.76
C VAL A 129 3.55 3.14 6.03
N LEU A 130 4.52 3.01 6.92
CA LEU A 130 4.33 2.45 8.25
C LEU A 130 3.68 3.52 9.13
N ILE A 131 2.50 3.22 9.67
CA ILE A 131 1.87 4.05 10.69
C ILE A 131 2.68 3.85 11.99
N ASP A 132 3.51 4.83 12.33
CA ASP A 132 4.32 4.80 13.54
C ASP A 132 3.61 5.58 14.67
N LEU A 133 2.87 4.88 15.51
CA LEU A 133 2.19 5.48 16.66
C LEU A 133 3.11 5.64 17.89
N THR A 134 4.41 5.49 17.74
CA THR A 134 5.35 5.57 18.87
C THR A 134 5.51 6.96 19.43
N ALA A 135 5.11 8.01 18.68
CA ALA A 135 5.09 9.38 19.18
C ALA A 135 4.20 9.55 20.44
N VAL A 136 3.17 8.71 20.64
CA VAL A 136 2.38 8.67 21.89
C VAL A 136 3.26 8.44 23.12
N TRP A 137 4.40 7.78 22.97
CA TRP A 137 5.33 7.45 24.04
C TRP A 137 6.60 8.30 24.04
N THR A 138 7.09 8.68 22.84
CA THR A 138 8.34 9.43 22.71
C THR A 138 8.13 10.95 22.85
N PHE A 139 6.99 11.48 22.45
CA PHE A 139 6.66 12.90 22.63
C PHE A 139 6.48 13.28 24.11
N PRO A 140 5.72 12.55 24.97
CA PRO A 140 5.67 12.84 26.39
C PRO A 140 7.07 12.76 27.05
N ALA A 141 7.92 11.84 26.61
CA ALA A 141 9.29 11.79 27.12
C ALA A 141 10.06 13.08 26.80
N ALA A 142 9.91 13.63 25.57
CA ALA A 142 10.55 14.89 25.19
C ALA A 142 10.11 16.09 26.04
N VAL A 143 8.87 16.06 26.52
CA VAL A 143 8.25 17.18 27.28
C VAL A 143 8.55 17.10 28.79
N ILE A 144 8.65 15.87 29.35
CA ILE A 144 8.63 15.68 30.79
C ILE A 144 9.98 15.21 31.35
N LEU A 145 10.76 14.45 30.55
CA LEU A 145 11.97 13.79 31.02
C LEU A 145 13.24 14.56 30.64
N PRO A 146 14.30 14.46 31.45
CA PRO A 146 15.64 14.82 31.01
C PRO A 146 16.00 14.12 29.70
N LEU A 147 16.74 14.83 28.83
CA LEU A 147 17.03 14.35 27.48
C LEU A 147 17.73 12.99 27.43
N SER A 148 18.57 12.68 28.41
CA SER A 148 19.23 11.39 28.57
C SER A 148 18.25 10.22 28.71
N LEU A 149 17.18 10.38 29.51
CA LEU A 149 16.11 9.38 29.64
C LEU A 149 15.21 9.36 28.42
N THR A 150 14.94 10.50 27.83
CA THR A 150 14.16 10.61 26.59
C THR A 150 14.81 9.81 25.44
N LEU A 151 16.11 10.01 25.21
CA LEU A 151 16.86 9.26 24.20
C LEU A 151 16.93 7.76 24.52
N SER A 152 16.94 7.40 25.82
CA SER A 152 16.88 5.99 26.25
C SER A 152 15.53 5.34 25.88
N ILE A 153 14.40 6.04 25.98
CA ILE A 153 13.09 5.55 25.51
C ILE A 153 13.12 5.33 24.00
N ILE A 154 13.67 6.30 23.25
CA ILE A 154 13.81 6.15 21.80
C ILE A 154 14.64 4.92 21.47
N ALA A 155 15.77 4.72 22.14
CA ALA A 155 16.62 3.55 21.93
C ALA A 155 15.86 2.23 22.20
N ILE A 156 15.09 2.15 23.30
CA ILE A 156 14.26 0.98 23.63
C ILE A 156 13.23 0.72 22.52
N VAL A 157 12.49 1.73 22.07
CA VAL A 157 11.49 1.64 21.01
C VAL A 157 12.14 1.21 19.69
N ARG A 158 13.24 1.84 19.31
CA ARG A 158 13.92 1.55 18.02
C ARG A 158 14.55 0.16 18.01
N ILE A 159 15.15 -0.29 19.11
CA ILE A 159 15.68 -1.66 19.23
C ILE A 159 14.57 -2.69 19.04
N GLN A 160 13.39 -2.50 19.64
CA GLN A 160 12.26 -3.41 19.44
C GLN A 160 11.79 -3.40 17.97
N HIS A 161 11.66 -2.22 17.36
CA HIS A 161 11.29 -2.11 15.95
C HIS A 161 12.33 -2.74 15.00
N TRP A 162 13.60 -2.74 15.35
CA TRP A 162 14.63 -3.41 14.55
C TRP A 162 14.35 -4.90 14.35
N PHE A 163 13.94 -5.58 15.40
CA PHE A 163 13.62 -7.00 15.34
C PHE A 163 12.29 -7.30 14.63
N ILE A 164 11.33 -6.37 14.69
CA ILE A 164 10.00 -6.55 14.13
C ILE A 164 9.97 -6.17 12.63
N ALA A 165 10.46 -4.99 12.29
CA ALA A 165 10.27 -4.40 10.95
C ALA A 165 11.21 -4.96 9.88
N ARG A 166 12.35 -5.58 10.24
CA ARG A 166 13.37 -6.16 9.34
C ARG A 166 13.69 -5.29 8.12
N ARG A 167 13.79 -3.98 8.33
CA ARG A 167 14.13 -3.01 7.29
C ARG A 167 15.62 -3.07 6.94
N PRO A 168 16.01 -2.61 5.71
CA PRO A 168 17.41 -2.39 5.40
C PRO A 168 18.08 -1.51 6.45
N ALA A 169 19.27 -1.92 6.94
CA ALA A 169 19.91 -1.31 8.08
C ALA A 169 20.17 0.20 7.91
N HIS A 170 20.57 0.65 6.72
CA HIS A 170 20.79 2.07 6.44
C HIS A 170 19.51 2.92 6.55
N ASN A 171 18.35 2.41 6.11
CA ASN A 171 17.06 3.10 6.26
C ASN A 171 16.64 3.16 7.72
N PHE A 172 16.93 2.10 8.47
CA PHE A 172 16.62 2.03 9.89
C PHE A 172 17.47 3.02 10.70
N VAL A 173 18.78 3.11 10.44
CA VAL A 173 19.68 4.06 11.10
C VAL A 173 19.25 5.48 10.81
N PHE A 174 19.02 5.82 9.53
CA PHE A 174 18.57 7.14 9.13
C PHE A 174 17.26 7.54 9.84
N SER A 175 16.23 6.68 9.81
CA SER A 175 14.96 6.97 10.48
C SER A 175 15.09 7.06 12.00
N SER A 176 16.03 6.32 12.61
CA SER A 176 16.29 6.41 14.04
C SER A 176 16.97 7.71 14.44
N VAL A 177 17.94 8.17 13.64
CA VAL A 177 18.59 9.47 13.84
C VAL A 177 17.59 10.61 13.64
N THR A 178 16.79 10.55 12.56
CA THR A 178 15.74 11.53 12.30
C THR A 178 14.79 11.68 13.50
N HIS A 179 14.29 10.56 14.00
CA HIS A 179 13.37 10.57 15.16
C HIS A 179 14.07 11.10 16.42
N GLY A 180 15.32 10.70 16.66
CA GLY A 180 16.13 11.20 17.79
C GLY A 180 16.33 12.72 17.73
N VAL A 181 16.64 13.28 16.56
CA VAL A 181 16.80 14.72 16.35
C VAL A 181 15.46 15.44 16.54
N SER A 182 14.36 14.92 16.00
CA SER A 182 13.01 15.50 16.16
C SER A 182 12.64 15.62 17.63
N VAL A 183 12.84 14.55 18.40
CA VAL A 183 12.57 14.53 19.84
C VAL A 183 13.52 15.47 20.61
N THR A 184 14.80 15.51 20.24
CA THR A 184 15.78 16.41 20.87
C THR A 184 15.40 17.88 20.69
N LEU A 185 15.09 18.28 19.45
CA LEU A 185 14.70 19.68 19.17
C LEU A 185 13.35 20.03 19.80
N ALA A 186 12.41 19.10 19.83
CA ALA A 186 11.16 19.25 20.58
C ALA A 186 11.42 19.45 22.08
N SER A 187 12.27 18.64 22.70
CA SER A 187 12.66 18.76 24.11
C SER A 187 13.32 20.10 24.42
N LEU A 188 14.25 20.57 23.59
CA LEU A 188 14.89 21.86 23.73
C LEU A 188 13.88 23.04 23.56
N THR A 189 12.95 22.92 22.60
CA THR A 189 11.88 23.91 22.41
C THR A 189 11.00 24.00 23.65
N PHE A 190 10.60 22.85 24.19
CA PHE A 190 9.78 22.83 25.39
C PHE A 190 10.53 23.32 26.62
N ALA A 191 11.80 22.98 26.77
CA ALA A 191 12.63 23.50 27.86
C ALA A 191 12.85 25.01 27.81
N ALA A 192 12.89 25.60 26.62
CA ALA A 192 13.08 27.03 26.42
C ALA A 192 11.81 27.87 26.66
N PHE A 193 10.64 27.33 26.28
CA PHE A 193 9.39 28.09 26.24
C PHE A 193 8.28 27.49 27.12
N GLY A 194 8.44 26.28 27.62
CA GLY A 194 7.44 25.58 28.43
C GLY A 194 7.39 26.02 29.87
N PRO A 195 6.37 25.59 30.60
CA PRO A 195 6.23 25.93 32.02
C PRO A 195 7.33 25.25 32.84
N HIS A 196 7.92 26.04 33.76
CA HIS A 196 8.92 25.51 34.70
C HIS A 196 8.25 24.69 35.83
N GLU A 197 6.97 24.92 36.11
CA GLU A 197 6.17 24.20 37.10
C GLU A 197 4.79 23.83 36.56
N TRP A 198 4.53 22.53 36.38
CA TRP A 198 3.23 22.00 35.95
C TRP A 198 2.12 22.01 37.02
N GLY A 199 2.38 22.65 38.17
CA GLY A 199 1.57 22.44 39.37
C GLY A 199 0.28 23.30 39.49
N ARG A 200 0.03 24.27 38.61
CA ARG A 200 -1.12 25.18 38.74
C ARG A 200 -1.81 25.41 37.40
N ILE A 201 -2.46 24.35 36.91
CA ILE A 201 -3.35 24.49 35.77
C ILE A 201 -4.68 25.09 36.26
N SER A 202 -4.84 26.40 36.18
CA SER A 202 -6.15 27.05 36.43
C SER A 202 -6.30 28.30 35.59
N GLY A 203 -7.36 28.35 34.79
CA GLY A 203 -7.79 29.51 34.06
C GLY A 203 -7.19 29.67 32.65
N TRP A 204 -7.39 30.87 32.10
CA TRP A 204 -6.98 31.21 30.72
C TRP A 204 -5.47 31.32 30.53
N ASP A 205 -4.68 31.39 31.63
CA ASP A 205 -3.21 31.43 31.57
C ASP A 205 -2.62 30.12 31.00
N THR A 206 -3.39 29.00 31.03
CA THR A 206 -3.00 27.71 30.45
C THR A 206 -3.02 27.71 28.94
N LEU A 207 -3.64 28.66 28.24
CA LEU A 207 -3.61 28.75 26.78
C LEU A 207 -2.20 28.97 26.24
N GLY A 208 -1.36 29.74 26.96
CA GLY A 208 0.04 29.91 26.60
C GLY A 208 0.82 28.59 26.66
N GLU A 209 0.65 27.82 27.73
CA GLU A 209 1.30 26.50 27.93
C GLU A 209 0.82 25.49 26.88
N PHE A 210 -0.48 25.49 26.56
CA PHE A 210 -1.03 24.69 25.46
C PHE A 210 -0.44 25.09 24.10
N GLY A 211 -0.27 26.41 23.88
CA GLY A 211 0.40 26.92 22.69
C GLY A 211 1.83 26.39 22.54
N VAL A 212 2.58 26.35 23.65
CA VAL A 212 3.94 25.79 23.64
C VAL A 212 3.95 24.28 23.30
N LEU A 213 2.99 23.50 23.80
CA LEU A 213 2.86 22.09 23.43
C LEU A 213 2.59 21.93 21.93
N ILE A 214 1.72 22.75 21.35
CA ILE A 214 1.45 22.77 19.91
C ILE A 214 2.74 23.09 19.13
N VAL A 215 3.46 24.17 19.50
CA VAL A 215 4.71 24.56 18.84
C VAL A 215 5.75 23.46 18.94
N THR A 216 5.86 22.82 20.10
CA THR A 216 6.77 21.68 20.32
C THR A 216 6.44 20.52 19.39
N GLY A 217 5.14 20.20 19.22
CA GLY A 217 4.67 19.18 18.27
C GLY A 217 4.96 19.56 16.82
N MET A 218 4.75 20.84 16.45
CA MET A 218 5.08 21.34 15.11
C MET A 218 6.58 21.27 14.81
N VAL A 219 7.45 21.55 15.78
CA VAL A 219 8.90 21.40 15.64
C VAL A 219 9.27 19.94 15.43
N PHE A 220 8.67 19.03 16.21
CA PHE A 220 8.87 17.59 16.07
C PHE A 220 8.58 17.13 14.63
N GLU A 221 7.43 17.51 14.08
CA GLU A 221 7.00 17.17 12.73
C GLU A 221 7.84 17.84 11.64
N ALA A 222 8.10 19.15 11.78
CA ALA A 222 8.88 19.91 10.80
C ALA A 222 10.30 19.33 10.59
N VAL A 223 10.93 18.83 11.65
CA VAL A 223 12.25 18.17 11.57
C VAL A 223 12.16 16.87 10.77
N GLN A 224 11.13 16.07 10.97
CA GLN A 224 10.93 14.83 10.22
C GLN A 224 10.74 15.12 8.72
N ILE A 225 9.85 16.08 8.41
CA ILE A 225 9.61 16.53 7.03
C ILE A 225 10.89 17.05 6.39
N ALA A 226 11.70 17.84 7.13
CA ALA A 226 12.96 18.37 6.61
C ALA A 226 13.97 17.27 6.28
N TYR A 227 14.11 16.26 7.14
CA TYR A 227 15.01 15.12 6.90
C TYR A 227 14.56 14.29 5.71
N ILE A 228 13.27 13.93 5.65
CA ILE A 228 12.69 13.17 4.52
C ILE A 228 12.79 13.97 3.22
N GLY A 229 12.43 15.24 3.25
CA GLY A 229 12.51 16.14 2.10
C GLY A 229 13.93 16.32 1.58
N GLY A 230 14.92 16.41 2.46
CA GLY A 230 16.34 16.47 2.11
C GLY A 230 16.79 15.23 1.34
N ILE A 231 16.47 14.04 1.85
CA ILE A 231 16.79 12.76 1.20
C ILE A 231 16.08 12.61 -0.15
N LEU A 232 14.80 12.94 -0.23
CA LEU A 232 14.04 12.87 -1.47
C LEU A 232 14.59 13.84 -2.53
N THR A 233 14.97 15.05 -2.13
CA THR A 233 15.50 16.07 -3.05
C THR A 233 16.82 15.65 -3.68
N ILE A 234 17.73 15.02 -2.91
CA ILE A 234 19.05 14.61 -3.40
C ILE A 234 18.98 13.23 -4.06
N GLY A 235 18.06 12.37 -3.63
CA GLY A 235 17.89 11.03 -4.18
C GLY A 235 17.15 10.97 -5.52
N SER A 236 16.41 12.02 -5.87
CA SER A 236 15.59 12.06 -7.09
C SER A 236 16.32 12.81 -8.23
N PRO A 237 16.23 12.34 -9.50
CA PRO A 237 16.79 13.06 -10.64
C PRO A 237 16.04 14.37 -10.96
N LYS A 238 14.78 14.48 -10.59
CA LYS A 238 13.96 15.70 -10.69
C LYS A 238 13.65 16.20 -9.28
N ARG A 239 13.57 17.53 -9.11
CA ARG A 239 13.15 18.13 -7.83
C ARG A 239 11.77 17.59 -7.46
N PRO A 240 11.58 17.00 -6.27
CA PRO A 240 10.27 16.52 -5.84
C PRO A 240 9.31 17.71 -5.72
N SER A 241 8.03 17.47 -6.02
CA SER A 241 6.98 18.46 -5.75
C SER A 241 6.77 18.62 -4.24
N LEU A 242 6.22 19.75 -3.82
CA LEU A 242 5.90 19.99 -2.40
C LEU A 242 4.98 18.89 -1.85
N SER A 243 4.02 18.43 -2.64
CA SER A 243 3.12 17.31 -2.29
C SER A 243 3.87 15.98 -2.11
N THR A 244 4.95 15.75 -2.86
CA THR A 244 5.79 14.55 -2.69
C THR A 244 6.60 14.60 -1.39
N VAL A 245 7.04 15.79 -0.98
CA VAL A 245 7.82 15.99 0.26
C VAL A 245 6.92 15.92 1.50
N LEU A 246 5.74 16.55 1.42
CA LEU A 246 4.76 16.54 2.51
C LEU A 246 4.06 15.19 2.67
N GLY A 247 4.09 14.33 1.64
CA GLY A 247 3.41 13.04 1.68
C GLY A 247 1.89 13.13 1.57
N ASN A 248 1.21 12.08 2.01
CA ASN A 248 -0.25 12.01 2.00
C ASN A 248 -0.84 12.77 3.20
N THR A 249 -1.89 13.56 2.94
CA THR A 249 -2.60 14.32 3.99
C THR A 249 -3.13 13.41 5.12
N ALA A 250 -3.54 12.19 4.80
CA ALA A 250 -4.02 11.23 5.79
C ALA A 250 -2.90 10.77 6.75
N ASP A 251 -1.68 10.58 6.24
CA ASP A 251 -0.53 10.16 7.04
C ASP A 251 -0.10 11.29 7.98
N ASN A 252 -0.05 12.54 7.50
CA ASN A 252 0.28 13.72 8.31
C ASN A 252 -0.79 13.99 9.40
N LEU A 253 -2.06 13.79 9.06
CA LEU A 253 -3.14 13.90 10.04
C LEU A 253 -3.01 12.85 11.15
N LEU A 254 -2.67 11.63 10.78
CA LEU A 254 -2.45 10.54 11.73
C LEU A 254 -1.27 10.85 12.65
N GLU A 255 -0.18 11.39 12.11
CA GLU A 255 1.00 11.78 12.90
C GLU A 255 0.66 12.95 13.85
N ALA A 256 -0.07 13.94 13.37
CA ALA A 256 -0.56 15.05 14.22
C ALA A 256 -1.47 14.55 15.37
N ILE A 257 -2.37 13.60 15.09
CA ILE A 257 -3.21 12.97 16.13
C ILE A 257 -2.33 12.21 17.13
N THR A 258 -1.31 11.50 16.67
CA THR A 258 -0.41 10.72 17.51
C THR A 258 0.42 11.61 18.45
N ILE A 259 0.89 12.75 17.96
CA ILE A 259 1.56 13.78 18.77
C ILE A 259 0.58 14.37 19.79
N GLY A 260 -0.65 14.66 19.38
CA GLY A 260 -1.72 15.12 20.27
C GLY A 260 -2.02 14.14 21.40
N LEU A 261 -2.13 12.84 21.09
CA LEU A 261 -2.26 11.78 22.10
C LEU A 261 -1.03 11.71 23.03
N GLY A 262 0.15 11.96 22.49
CA GLY A 262 1.40 12.06 23.26
C GLY A 262 1.36 13.25 24.23
N ALA A 263 0.86 14.41 23.81
CA ALA A 263 0.67 15.57 24.68
C ALA A 263 -0.32 15.27 25.82
N VAL A 264 -1.45 14.61 25.53
CA VAL A 264 -2.40 14.14 26.54
C VAL A 264 -1.73 13.15 27.50
N THR A 265 -0.92 12.21 26.98
CA THR A 265 -0.16 11.25 27.81
C THR A 265 0.81 11.98 28.74
N ALA A 266 1.46 13.06 28.27
CA ALA A 266 2.32 13.90 29.09
C ALA A 266 1.57 14.49 30.29
N VAL A 267 0.44 15.13 30.03
CA VAL A 267 -0.40 15.75 31.06
C VAL A 267 -0.92 14.69 32.06
N LEU A 268 -1.41 13.56 31.57
CA LEU A 268 -1.90 12.47 32.42
C LEU A 268 -0.79 11.89 33.31
N LEU A 269 0.43 11.73 32.78
CA LEU A 269 1.54 11.22 33.54
C LEU A 269 1.96 12.14 34.69
N LEU A 270 1.73 13.46 34.55
CA LEU A 270 2.01 14.45 35.57
C LEU A 270 0.92 14.52 36.65
N ILE A 271 -0.34 14.45 36.25
CA ILE A 271 -1.49 14.64 37.14
C ILE A 271 -1.96 13.32 37.76
N MET A 272 -2.07 12.27 36.95
CA MET A 272 -2.61 10.98 37.37
C MET A 272 -1.91 9.81 36.63
N PRO A 273 -0.68 9.44 37.05
CA PRO A 273 0.12 8.43 36.35
C PRO A 273 -0.59 7.11 36.00
N PRO A 274 -1.51 6.56 36.83
CA PRO A 274 -2.22 5.35 36.46
C PRO A 274 -3.07 5.46 35.19
N MET A 275 -3.51 6.67 34.82
CA MET A 275 -4.30 6.91 33.60
C MET A 275 -3.52 6.67 32.30
N VAL A 276 -2.20 6.54 32.37
CA VAL A 276 -1.36 6.13 31.21
C VAL A 276 -1.74 4.73 30.72
N ILE A 277 -2.28 3.87 31.59
CA ILE A 277 -2.82 2.56 31.20
C ILE A 277 -3.98 2.73 30.21
N VAL A 278 -4.87 3.70 30.46
CA VAL A 278 -5.97 4.03 29.54
C VAL A 278 -5.43 4.47 28.19
N MET A 279 -4.35 5.30 28.18
CA MET A 279 -3.71 5.72 26.95
C MET A 279 -3.10 4.55 26.17
N ALA A 280 -2.53 3.55 26.85
CA ALA A 280 -2.06 2.33 26.20
C ALA A 280 -3.22 1.58 25.50
N VAL A 281 -4.35 1.45 26.17
CA VAL A 281 -5.56 0.83 25.57
C VAL A 281 -6.08 1.64 24.40
N VAL A 282 -6.20 2.97 24.55
CA VAL A 282 -6.65 3.89 23.47
C VAL A 282 -5.73 3.75 22.24
N THR A 283 -4.43 3.74 22.44
CA THR A 283 -3.45 3.62 21.34
C THR A 283 -3.56 2.27 20.62
N VAL A 284 -3.74 1.17 21.35
CA VAL A 284 -3.95 -0.17 20.76
C VAL A 284 -5.27 -0.22 19.98
N VAL A 285 -6.35 0.33 20.53
CA VAL A 285 -7.66 0.39 19.85
C VAL A 285 -7.57 1.25 18.59
N PHE A 286 -6.93 2.41 18.69
CA PHE A 286 -6.74 3.31 17.55
C PHE A 286 -5.94 2.63 16.42
N ASN A 287 -4.85 1.93 16.77
CA ASN A 287 -4.09 1.14 15.81
C ASN A 287 -4.94 0.04 15.14
N ARG A 288 -5.83 -0.60 15.89
CA ARG A 288 -6.78 -1.59 15.35
C ARG A 288 -7.78 -0.97 14.39
N LEU A 289 -8.33 0.19 14.73
CA LEU A 289 -9.28 0.89 13.85
C LEU A 289 -8.60 1.33 12.54
N ALA A 290 -7.40 1.89 12.62
CA ALA A 290 -6.61 2.25 11.46
C ALA A 290 -6.26 1.03 10.57
N GLU A 291 -5.98 -0.14 11.18
CA GLU A 291 -5.78 -1.39 10.44
C GLU A 291 -7.07 -1.85 9.72
N ILE A 292 -8.21 -1.78 10.38
CA ILE A 292 -9.51 -2.15 9.79
C ILE A 292 -9.84 -1.26 8.60
N ASP A 293 -9.65 0.05 8.73
CA ASP A 293 -9.87 1.00 7.64
C ASP A 293 -8.94 0.71 6.45
N GLN A 294 -7.66 0.47 6.72
CA GLN A 294 -6.69 0.11 5.68
C GLN A 294 -7.05 -1.23 5.00
N LEU A 295 -7.44 -2.25 5.76
CA LEU A 295 -7.90 -3.53 5.21
C LEU A 295 -9.18 -3.39 4.37
N GLN A 296 -10.08 -2.50 4.77
CA GLN A 296 -11.28 -2.19 4.00
C GLN A 296 -10.94 -1.47 2.69
N ASN A 297 -9.99 -0.54 2.73
CA ASN A 297 -9.51 0.16 1.54
C ASN A 297 -8.74 -0.79 0.62
N ASP A 298 -7.86 -1.64 1.13
CA ASP A 298 -7.18 -2.70 0.38
C ASP A 298 -8.18 -3.69 -0.24
N ALA A 299 -9.28 -3.98 0.48
CA ALA A 299 -10.36 -4.83 -0.02
C ALA A 299 -11.28 -4.16 -1.07
N ARG A 300 -11.10 -2.87 -1.38
CA ARG A 300 -11.87 -2.12 -2.38
C ARG A 300 -11.12 -1.89 -3.68
N THR A 301 -9.82 -2.08 -3.72
CA THR A 301 -8.98 -1.90 -4.91
C THR A 301 -8.46 -3.23 -5.44
N ASP A 302 -8.22 -3.29 -6.73
CA ASP A 302 -7.57 -4.44 -7.37
C ASP A 302 -6.04 -4.35 -7.16
N PRO A 303 -5.40 -5.36 -6.56
CA PRO A 303 -3.99 -5.29 -6.19
C PRO A 303 -3.03 -5.25 -7.39
N LYS A 304 -3.48 -5.61 -8.59
CA LYS A 304 -2.66 -5.59 -9.80
C LYS A 304 -2.67 -4.23 -10.49
N THR A 305 -3.83 -3.60 -10.53
CA THR A 305 -4.08 -2.40 -11.33
C THR A 305 -4.20 -1.11 -10.51
N GLY A 306 -4.56 -1.22 -9.21
CA GLY A 306 -4.76 -0.07 -8.32
C GLY A 306 -6.11 0.61 -8.45
N VAL A 307 -6.91 0.35 -9.51
CA VAL A 307 -8.29 0.83 -9.62
C VAL A 307 -9.22 0.05 -8.69
N LEU A 308 -10.47 0.48 -8.56
CA LEU A 308 -11.44 -0.22 -7.72
C LEU A 308 -11.63 -1.66 -8.21
N ASN A 309 -11.69 -2.60 -7.28
CA ASN A 309 -12.16 -3.95 -7.58
C ASN A 309 -13.69 -3.96 -7.70
N MET A 310 -14.29 -5.08 -8.07
CA MET A 310 -15.75 -5.18 -8.25
C MET A 310 -16.54 -4.68 -7.04
N ARG A 311 -16.12 -5.01 -5.83
CA ARG A 311 -16.80 -4.56 -4.60
C ARG A 311 -16.71 -3.05 -4.43
N GLY A 312 -15.50 -2.47 -4.49
CA GLY A 312 -15.29 -1.03 -4.34
C GLY A 312 -15.97 -0.23 -5.44
N TRP A 313 -16.00 -0.77 -6.66
CA TRP A 313 -16.67 -0.17 -7.79
C TRP A 313 -18.19 -0.19 -7.63
N SER A 314 -18.81 -1.35 -7.30
CA SER A 314 -20.25 -1.46 -7.09
C SER A 314 -20.75 -0.52 -6.00
N GLU A 315 -20.07 -0.45 -4.84
CA GLU A 315 -20.44 0.48 -3.77
C GLU A 315 -20.39 1.97 -4.23
N SER A 316 -19.49 2.31 -5.15
CA SER A 316 -19.37 3.66 -5.69
C SER A 316 -20.40 3.93 -6.77
N ALA A 317 -20.67 2.92 -7.62
CA ALA A 317 -21.66 2.95 -8.66
C ALA A 317 -23.09 3.08 -8.11
N ASP A 318 -23.44 2.31 -7.07
CA ASP A 318 -24.73 2.39 -6.39
C ASP A 318 -24.99 3.79 -5.82
N ARG A 319 -23.96 4.41 -5.23
CA ARG A 319 -24.06 5.79 -4.73
C ARG A 319 -24.26 6.81 -5.84
N ALA A 320 -23.60 6.63 -6.99
CA ALA A 320 -23.74 7.50 -8.14
C ALA A 320 -25.13 7.32 -8.75
N LEU A 321 -25.58 6.08 -8.98
CA LEU A 321 -26.90 5.75 -9.48
C LEU A 321 -28.01 6.32 -8.57
N GLY A 322 -27.87 6.18 -7.25
CA GLY A 322 -28.82 6.74 -6.30
C GLY A 322 -28.86 8.27 -6.28
N ARG A 323 -27.83 8.98 -6.73
CA ARG A 323 -27.86 10.44 -6.93
C ARG A 323 -28.55 10.79 -8.23
N THR A 324 -28.15 10.17 -9.33
CA THR A 324 -28.71 10.37 -10.66
C THR A 324 -30.22 10.06 -10.72
N ALA A 325 -30.68 9.03 -10.00
CA ALA A 325 -32.10 8.72 -9.91
C ALA A 325 -32.96 9.81 -9.22
N ARG A 326 -32.35 10.77 -8.52
CA ARG A 326 -33.02 11.90 -7.86
C ARG A 326 -32.90 13.22 -8.65
N SER A 327 -31.98 13.27 -9.59
CA SER A 327 -31.80 14.36 -10.52
C SER A 327 -32.23 13.86 -11.90
N ASP A 328 -32.63 14.75 -12.79
CA ASP A 328 -33.03 14.39 -14.18
C ASP A 328 -31.76 14.20 -15.07
N ASP A 329 -30.62 13.93 -14.46
CA ASP A 329 -29.34 13.76 -15.13
C ASP A 329 -29.20 12.31 -15.65
N GLY A 330 -28.49 12.13 -16.77
CA GLY A 330 -28.19 10.80 -17.32
C GLY A 330 -26.99 10.15 -16.65
N LEU A 331 -26.88 8.84 -16.82
CA LEU A 331 -25.70 8.07 -16.41
C LEU A 331 -25.39 7.02 -17.47
N ALA A 332 -24.10 6.80 -17.76
CA ALA A 332 -23.68 5.73 -18.65
C ALA A 332 -22.73 4.76 -17.94
N LEU A 333 -22.89 3.47 -18.22
CA LEU A 333 -21.99 2.42 -17.80
C LEU A 333 -21.27 1.87 -19.02
N LEU A 334 -19.96 1.81 -18.98
CA LEU A 334 -19.11 1.18 -19.99
C LEU A 334 -18.51 -0.10 -19.40
N MET A 335 -18.74 -1.22 -20.09
CA MET A 335 -18.01 -2.46 -19.87
C MET A 335 -16.95 -2.59 -20.96
N ILE A 336 -15.72 -2.82 -20.57
CA ILE A 336 -14.52 -2.76 -21.41
C ILE A 336 -13.81 -4.09 -21.30
N ASP A 337 -13.57 -4.75 -22.44
CA ASP A 337 -12.85 -6.03 -22.50
C ASP A 337 -11.65 -5.90 -23.45
N LEU A 338 -10.48 -6.33 -23.01
CA LEU A 338 -9.25 -6.25 -23.78
C LEU A 338 -9.20 -7.34 -24.84
N ASP A 339 -9.21 -6.94 -26.10
CA ASP A 339 -9.19 -7.89 -27.22
C ASP A 339 -7.91 -8.72 -27.23
N HIS A 340 -8.08 -10.04 -27.29
CA HIS A 340 -6.98 -11.01 -27.39
C HIS A 340 -5.98 -10.99 -26.21
N PHE A 341 -6.40 -10.62 -25.01
CA PHE A 341 -5.52 -10.55 -23.82
C PHE A 341 -4.87 -11.89 -23.50
N LYS A 342 -5.58 -13.00 -23.66
CA LYS A 342 -5.02 -14.34 -23.50
C LYS A 342 -3.78 -14.56 -24.39
N TRP A 343 -3.80 -14.06 -25.63
CA TRP A 343 -2.66 -14.16 -26.54
C TRP A 343 -1.43 -13.41 -26.00
N ILE A 344 -1.62 -12.28 -25.30
CA ILE A 344 -0.54 -11.54 -24.63
C ILE A 344 0.11 -12.42 -23.56
N ASN A 345 -0.70 -13.03 -22.69
CA ASN A 345 -0.21 -13.94 -21.66
C ASN A 345 0.51 -15.15 -22.25
N ASP A 346 -0.05 -15.74 -23.29
CA ASP A 346 0.50 -16.92 -23.96
C ASP A 346 1.81 -16.59 -24.70
N THR A 347 1.96 -15.39 -25.22
CA THR A 347 3.14 -14.96 -25.98
C THR A 347 4.25 -14.42 -25.09
N TYR A 348 3.92 -13.45 -24.22
CA TYR A 348 4.92 -12.70 -23.45
C TYR A 348 5.02 -13.14 -21.99
N GLY A 349 4.03 -13.88 -21.48
CA GLY A 349 3.95 -14.34 -20.08
C GLY A 349 3.03 -13.50 -19.22
N HIS A 350 2.60 -14.08 -18.10
CA HIS A 350 1.70 -13.42 -17.14
C HIS A 350 2.24 -12.08 -16.59
N PRO A 351 3.55 -11.92 -16.30
CA PRO A 351 4.08 -10.61 -15.88
C PRO A 351 3.84 -9.50 -16.90
N ALA A 352 4.00 -9.81 -18.20
CA ALA A 352 3.72 -8.88 -19.28
C ALA A 352 2.23 -8.54 -19.38
N GLY A 353 1.35 -9.54 -19.20
CA GLY A 353 -0.08 -9.31 -19.08
C GLY A 353 -0.46 -8.42 -17.90
N ASP A 354 0.18 -8.60 -16.75
CA ASP A 354 -0.03 -7.76 -15.59
C ASP A 354 0.43 -6.30 -15.82
N ASP A 355 1.51 -6.08 -16.60
CA ASP A 355 1.94 -4.75 -17.02
C ASP A 355 0.92 -4.10 -17.96
N VAL A 356 0.36 -4.87 -18.91
CA VAL A 356 -0.72 -4.40 -19.81
C VAL A 356 -1.94 -3.98 -19.00
N LEU A 357 -2.39 -4.79 -18.06
CA LEU A 357 -3.54 -4.45 -17.21
C LEU A 357 -3.29 -3.16 -16.39
N ARG A 358 -2.07 -2.97 -15.89
CA ARG A 358 -1.68 -1.80 -15.11
C ARG A 358 -1.66 -0.53 -15.96
N ASP A 359 -1.11 -0.61 -17.16
CA ASP A 359 -1.04 0.53 -18.07
C ASP A 359 -2.42 0.90 -18.61
N VAL A 360 -3.30 -0.08 -18.90
CA VAL A 360 -4.70 0.15 -19.26
C VAL A 360 -5.45 0.84 -18.11
N ALA A 361 -5.34 0.34 -16.89
CA ALA A 361 -5.98 0.95 -15.72
C ALA A 361 -5.55 2.40 -15.52
N ARG A 362 -4.24 2.67 -15.60
CA ARG A 362 -3.70 4.03 -15.53
C ARG A 362 -4.25 4.91 -16.67
N LYS A 363 -4.35 4.39 -17.89
CA LYS A 363 -4.89 5.13 -19.03
C LYS A 363 -6.37 5.43 -18.86
N LEU A 364 -7.16 4.50 -18.32
CA LEU A 364 -8.55 4.74 -17.98
C LEU A 364 -8.70 5.90 -17.00
N ASP A 365 -7.89 5.90 -15.93
CA ASP A 365 -7.89 6.96 -14.90
C ASP A 365 -7.47 8.32 -15.48
N GLU A 366 -6.51 8.34 -16.44
CA GLU A 366 -6.07 9.56 -17.13
C GLU A 366 -7.13 10.18 -18.07
N VAL A 367 -7.96 9.36 -18.72
CA VAL A 367 -8.93 9.82 -19.73
C VAL A 367 -10.35 9.99 -19.20
N THR A 368 -10.60 9.59 -17.97
CA THR A 368 -11.86 9.79 -17.25
C THR A 368 -11.82 11.04 -16.38
N ARG A 369 -12.98 11.52 -15.94
CA ARG A 369 -13.13 12.69 -15.07
C ARG A 369 -13.01 12.27 -13.60
N PRO A 370 -12.70 13.16 -12.67
CA PRO A 370 -12.68 12.83 -11.23
C PRO A 370 -14.02 12.33 -10.67
N ALA A 371 -15.14 12.62 -11.34
CA ALA A 371 -16.46 12.14 -10.96
C ALA A 371 -16.77 10.74 -11.51
N ASP A 372 -16.05 10.30 -12.53
CA ASP A 372 -16.22 8.98 -13.15
C ASP A 372 -15.65 7.90 -12.23
N VAL A 373 -16.21 6.69 -12.28
CA VAL A 373 -15.81 5.58 -11.40
C VAL A 373 -15.20 4.47 -12.23
N VAL A 374 -13.88 4.31 -12.10
CA VAL A 374 -13.12 3.27 -12.81
C VAL A 374 -12.92 2.06 -11.89
N GLY A 375 -13.13 0.84 -12.40
CA GLY A 375 -12.88 -0.39 -11.69
C GLY A 375 -12.52 -1.55 -12.61
N ARG A 376 -11.98 -2.60 -12.01
CA ARG A 376 -11.69 -3.86 -12.69
C ARG A 376 -12.76 -4.89 -12.31
N PHE A 377 -13.48 -5.39 -13.32
CA PHE A 377 -14.52 -6.40 -13.12
C PHE A 377 -13.91 -7.77 -12.81
N GLY A 378 -12.92 -8.18 -13.60
CA GLY A 378 -12.19 -9.44 -13.45
C GLY A 378 -11.34 -9.73 -14.68
N GLY A 379 -10.38 -10.65 -14.58
CA GLY A 379 -9.58 -11.05 -15.74
C GLY A 379 -8.99 -9.86 -16.51
N GLU A 380 -9.53 -9.63 -17.70
CA GLU A 380 -9.16 -8.59 -18.65
C GLU A 380 -10.26 -7.52 -18.83
N GLU A 381 -11.25 -7.50 -17.91
CA GLU A 381 -12.44 -6.66 -18.00
C GLU A 381 -12.39 -5.49 -17.03
N PHE A 382 -12.77 -4.30 -17.51
CA PHE A 382 -12.85 -3.06 -16.73
C PHE A 382 -14.25 -2.45 -16.84
N LEU A 383 -14.62 -1.69 -15.81
CA LEU A 383 -15.87 -0.95 -15.74
C LEU A 383 -15.58 0.54 -15.58
N VAL A 384 -16.31 1.36 -16.32
CA VAL A 384 -16.30 2.81 -16.15
C VAL A 384 -17.75 3.29 -16.04
N LEU A 385 -18.08 3.93 -14.92
CA LEU A 385 -19.36 4.60 -14.74
C LEU A 385 -19.16 6.09 -14.96
N LEU A 386 -20.00 6.68 -15.78
CA LEU A 386 -20.00 8.09 -16.18
C LEU A 386 -21.29 8.74 -15.66
N PRO A 387 -21.28 9.39 -14.50
CA PRO A 387 -22.43 10.13 -14.00
C PRO A 387 -22.60 11.45 -14.77
N ASP A 388 -23.80 12.01 -14.71
CA ASP A 388 -24.15 13.33 -15.24
C ASP A 388 -23.75 13.49 -16.72
N ILE A 389 -24.22 12.54 -17.56
CA ILE A 389 -23.83 12.47 -18.98
C ILE A 389 -25.02 12.07 -19.86
N ASP A 390 -25.16 12.74 -21.01
CA ASP A 390 -26.12 12.38 -22.04
C ASP A 390 -25.54 11.31 -22.99
N GLU A 391 -26.42 10.77 -23.88
CA GLU A 391 -26.03 9.73 -24.83
C GLU A 391 -24.91 10.18 -25.77
N THR A 392 -24.94 11.44 -26.24
CA THR A 392 -23.93 11.97 -27.17
C THR A 392 -22.56 12.07 -26.52
N ALA A 393 -22.51 12.62 -25.30
CA ALA A 393 -21.31 12.73 -24.54
C ALA A 393 -20.78 11.34 -24.09
N ALA A 394 -21.69 10.39 -23.79
CA ALA A 394 -21.33 9.01 -23.47
C ALA A 394 -20.67 8.30 -24.66
N LYS A 395 -21.18 8.49 -25.88
CA LYS A 395 -20.56 7.99 -27.12
C LYS A 395 -19.16 8.54 -27.33
N LEU A 396 -18.99 9.83 -27.13
CA LEU A 396 -17.66 10.49 -27.25
C LEU A 396 -16.68 10.00 -26.16
N ALA A 397 -17.16 9.83 -24.93
CA ALA A 397 -16.35 9.32 -23.84
C ALA A 397 -15.91 7.85 -24.07
N ALA A 398 -16.83 7.00 -24.53
CA ALA A 398 -16.53 5.61 -24.85
C ALA A 398 -15.51 5.48 -25.99
N GLU A 399 -15.65 6.29 -27.05
CA GLU A 399 -14.73 6.31 -28.17
C GLU A 399 -13.35 6.87 -27.77
N ARG A 400 -13.31 7.89 -26.92
CA ARG A 400 -12.07 8.40 -26.32
C ARG A 400 -11.33 7.32 -25.56
N VAL A 401 -12.04 6.55 -24.73
CA VAL A 401 -11.47 5.40 -23.98
C VAL A 401 -10.92 4.36 -24.95
N ARG A 402 -11.70 3.94 -25.96
CA ARG A 402 -11.29 2.96 -26.96
C ARG A 402 -9.99 3.39 -27.68
N SER A 403 -9.96 4.62 -28.18
CA SER A 403 -8.81 5.17 -28.90
C SER A 403 -7.58 5.28 -28.01
N ALA A 404 -7.76 5.75 -26.77
CA ALA A 404 -6.65 5.90 -25.82
C ALA A 404 -6.00 4.54 -25.47
N ILE A 405 -6.78 3.47 -25.39
CA ILE A 405 -6.22 2.12 -25.18
C ILE A 405 -5.51 1.63 -26.44
N ALA A 406 -6.06 1.87 -27.63
CA ALA A 406 -5.45 1.44 -28.90
C ALA A 406 -4.09 2.12 -29.17
N GLU A 407 -3.88 3.31 -28.63
CA GLU A 407 -2.63 4.09 -28.76
C GLU A 407 -1.58 3.73 -27.73
N LEU A 408 -1.85 2.84 -26.77
CA LEU A 408 -0.89 2.47 -25.74
C LEU A 408 0.35 1.77 -26.32
N HIS A 409 1.51 2.16 -25.80
CA HIS A 409 2.81 1.53 -26.03
C HIS A 409 3.36 1.07 -24.68
N ILE A 410 3.24 -0.21 -24.40
CA ILE A 410 3.50 -0.80 -23.10
C ILE A 410 4.87 -1.47 -23.12
N VAL A 411 5.80 -0.93 -22.33
CA VAL A 411 7.16 -1.48 -22.21
C VAL A 411 7.19 -2.50 -21.08
N THR A 412 7.50 -3.74 -21.41
CA THR A 412 7.52 -4.87 -20.47
C THR A 412 8.69 -5.81 -20.74
N THR A 413 8.73 -6.94 -20.05
CA THR A 413 9.73 -7.98 -20.19
C THR A 413 9.06 -9.28 -20.62
N ASP A 414 9.58 -9.94 -21.65
CA ASP A 414 9.06 -11.23 -22.12
C ASP A 414 9.48 -12.41 -21.21
N LYS A 415 9.01 -13.62 -21.55
CA LYS A 415 9.34 -14.89 -20.85
C LYS A 415 10.84 -15.22 -20.79
N ARG A 416 11.66 -14.58 -21.65
CA ARG A 416 13.11 -14.79 -21.75
C ARG A 416 13.89 -13.69 -21.05
N GLY A 417 13.22 -12.73 -20.42
CA GLY A 417 13.85 -11.58 -19.77
C GLY A 417 14.23 -10.45 -20.73
N SER A 418 13.82 -10.50 -22.00
CA SER A 418 14.10 -9.46 -22.99
C SER A 418 13.06 -8.34 -22.88
N ARG A 419 13.54 -7.09 -22.98
CA ARG A 419 12.66 -5.91 -22.99
C ARG A 419 11.91 -5.85 -24.32
N VAL A 420 10.58 -5.78 -24.26
CA VAL A 420 9.70 -5.72 -25.43
C VAL A 420 8.71 -4.58 -25.27
N THR A 421 8.22 -4.05 -26.40
CA THR A 421 7.13 -3.06 -26.42
C THR A 421 5.89 -3.69 -27.04
N ILE A 422 4.80 -3.75 -26.30
CA ILE A 422 3.50 -4.23 -26.76
C ILE A 422 2.69 -3.00 -27.20
N SER A 423 2.25 -2.98 -28.45
CA SER A 423 1.45 -1.89 -29.03
C SER A 423 0.31 -2.44 -29.88
N GLY A 424 -0.63 -1.56 -30.28
CA GLY A 424 -1.76 -1.90 -31.12
C GLY A 424 -2.75 -2.85 -30.43
N ARG A 425 -2.84 -2.79 -29.10
CA ARG A 425 -3.85 -3.56 -28.36
C ARG A 425 -5.16 -2.81 -28.38
N THR A 426 -6.22 -3.51 -28.66
CA THR A 426 -7.55 -2.94 -28.81
C THR A 426 -8.50 -3.42 -27.72
N THR A 427 -9.65 -2.81 -27.63
CA THR A 427 -10.70 -3.16 -26.68
C THR A 427 -12.08 -3.11 -27.33
N SER A 428 -12.92 -4.04 -26.93
CA SER A 428 -14.35 -4.04 -27.23
C SER A 428 -15.12 -3.42 -26.06
N ILE A 429 -15.94 -2.42 -26.32
CA ILE A 429 -16.66 -1.67 -25.30
C ILE A 429 -18.17 -1.82 -25.53
N GLY A 430 -18.87 -2.25 -24.47
CA GLY A 430 -20.33 -2.23 -24.38
C GLY A 430 -20.78 -1.08 -23.47
N ALA A 431 -21.77 -0.31 -23.91
CA ALA A 431 -22.29 0.83 -23.18
C ALA A 431 -23.80 0.70 -22.90
N ALA A 432 -24.18 1.00 -21.66
CA ALA A 432 -25.57 1.06 -21.24
C ALA A 432 -25.91 2.42 -20.63
N LEU A 433 -27.10 2.96 -20.90
CA LEU A 433 -27.58 4.24 -20.42
C LEU A 433 -28.70 4.07 -19.38
N PHE A 434 -28.58 4.75 -18.25
CA PHE A 434 -29.66 4.88 -17.30
C PHE A 434 -30.55 6.06 -17.65
N PRO A 435 -31.87 5.95 -17.53
CA PRO A 435 -32.66 4.74 -17.18
C PRO A 435 -33.06 3.88 -18.40
N ARG A 436 -32.60 4.23 -19.61
CA ARG A 436 -33.06 3.66 -20.89
C ARG A 436 -32.81 2.16 -21.00
N HIS A 437 -31.63 1.70 -20.60
CA HIS A 437 -31.21 0.29 -20.74
C HIS A 437 -31.26 -0.49 -19.42
N GLY A 438 -31.69 0.15 -18.33
CA GLY A 438 -31.88 -0.45 -17.01
C GLY A 438 -32.12 0.60 -15.94
N GLU A 439 -32.83 0.23 -14.87
CA GLU A 439 -33.09 1.08 -13.70
C GLU A 439 -32.25 0.68 -12.50
N SER A 440 -31.58 -0.49 -12.55
CA SER A 440 -30.69 -1.01 -11.54
C SER A 440 -29.27 -1.17 -12.09
N LEU A 441 -28.28 -1.22 -11.19
CA LEU A 441 -26.90 -1.48 -11.56
C LEU A 441 -26.74 -2.85 -12.24
N GLU A 442 -27.48 -3.85 -11.78
CA GLU A 442 -27.45 -5.21 -12.35
C GLU A 442 -27.98 -5.23 -13.80
N GLU A 443 -29.09 -4.55 -14.07
CA GLU A 443 -29.61 -4.43 -15.41
C GLU A 443 -28.67 -3.69 -16.37
N LEU A 444 -28.03 -2.61 -15.91
CA LEU A 444 -27.02 -1.87 -16.68
C LEU A 444 -25.79 -2.72 -16.97
N LEU A 445 -25.31 -3.49 -16.00
CA LEU A 445 -24.20 -4.43 -16.19
C LEU A 445 -24.56 -5.49 -17.23
N HIS A 446 -25.75 -6.10 -17.13
CA HIS A 446 -26.20 -7.11 -18.08
C HIS A 446 -26.34 -6.52 -19.49
N ALA A 447 -26.93 -5.34 -19.63
CA ALA A 447 -27.11 -4.66 -20.91
C ALA A 447 -25.77 -4.28 -21.57
N SER A 448 -24.80 -3.81 -20.77
CA SER A 448 -23.46 -3.46 -21.26
C SER A 448 -22.65 -4.72 -21.64
N ASP A 449 -22.78 -5.83 -20.92
CA ASP A 449 -22.12 -7.09 -21.25
C ASP A 449 -22.62 -7.67 -22.58
N ALA A 450 -23.95 -7.67 -22.78
CA ALA A 450 -24.55 -8.05 -24.08
C ALA A 450 -23.99 -7.20 -25.22
N ALA A 451 -23.80 -5.90 -25.01
CA ALA A 451 -23.22 -5.00 -26.01
C ALA A 451 -21.74 -5.27 -26.27
N VAL A 452 -20.93 -5.67 -25.25
CA VAL A 452 -19.54 -6.15 -25.45
C VAL A 452 -19.53 -7.37 -26.35
N TYR A 453 -20.42 -8.32 -26.10
CA TYR A 453 -20.51 -9.53 -26.92
C TYR A 453 -20.76 -9.19 -28.41
N VAL A 454 -21.71 -8.27 -28.67
CA VAL A 454 -21.97 -7.78 -30.02
C VAL A 454 -20.77 -7.07 -30.63
N ALA A 455 -20.01 -6.31 -29.84
CA ALA A 455 -18.78 -5.65 -30.30
C ALA A 455 -17.72 -6.69 -30.71
N LYS A 456 -17.55 -7.75 -29.92
CA LYS A 456 -16.61 -8.85 -30.22
C LYS A 456 -16.99 -9.61 -31.49
N GLU A 457 -18.29 -9.91 -31.72
CA GLU A 457 -18.78 -10.59 -32.94
C GLU A 457 -18.63 -9.74 -34.21
N ASN A 458 -18.79 -8.41 -34.09
CA ASN A 458 -18.68 -7.49 -35.21
C ASN A 458 -17.26 -7.02 -35.53
N GLY A 459 -16.24 -7.76 -35.11
CA GLY A 459 -14.85 -7.54 -35.52
C GLY A 459 -13.98 -6.86 -34.46
N ARG A 460 -14.46 -6.71 -33.23
CA ARG A 460 -13.70 -6.12 -32.09
C ARG A 460 -13.36 -4.63 -32.29
N ASN A 461 -12.54 -4.07 -31.41
CA ASN A 461 -12.04 -2.70 -31.50
C ASN A 461 -13.13 -1.66 -31.79
N GLN A 462 -14.25 -1.73 -31.11
CA GLN A 462 -15.38 -0.87 -31.32
C GLN A 462 -16.22 -0.67 -30.06
N VAL A 463 -17.03 0.39 -30.08
CA VAL A 463 -18.04 0.67 -29.07
C VAL A 463 -19.41 0.22 -29.59
N ARG A 464 -20.16 -0.47 -28.75
CA ARG A 464 -21.57 -0.81 -28.99
C ARG A 464 -22.41 -0.36 -27.82
N PHE A 465 -23.53 0.26 -28.12
CA PHE A 465 -24.52 0.58 -27.11
C PHE A 465 -25.55 -0.55 -27.02
N ALA A 466 -26.03 -0.79 -25.81
CA ALA A 466 -27.12 -1.73 -25.58
C ALA A 466 -28.31 -1.34 -26.43
N GLN A 467 -29.06 -2.34 -26.88
CA GLN A 467 -30.30 -2.12 -27.59
C GLN A 467 -31.37 -1.73 -26.60
N ASP A 468 -32.34 -0.92 -27.04
CA ASP A 468 -33.49 -0.55 -26.22
C ASP A 468 -34.24 -1.83 -25.78
N VAL A 469 -34.43 -1.95 -24.47
CA VAL A 469 -35.32 -2.98 -23.95
C VAL A 469 -36.73 -2.60 -24.36
N ASP A 470 -37.41 -3.49 -25.11
CA ASP A 470 -38.86 -3.33 -25.43
C ASP A 470 -39.64 -3.29 -24.10
N ARG A 471 -39.76 -2.10 -23.51
CA ARG A 471 -40.65 -1.89 -22.38
C ARG A 471 -42.09 -1.87 -22.89
N PRO A 472 -43.00 -2.69 -22.34
CA PRO A 472 -44.41 -2.48 -22.59
C PRO A 472 -44.78 -1.05 -22.20
N ALA A 473 -45.46 -0.34 -23.11
CA ALA A 473 -45.89 1.03 -22.86
C ALA A 473 -46.58 1.13 -21.50
N PRO A 474 -46.32 2.18 -20.71
CA PRO A 474 -47.02 2.36 -19.44
C PRO A 474 -48.52 2.37 -19.69
N PRO A 475 -49.34 1.74 -18.85
CA PRO A 475 -50.79 1.75 -19.01
C PRO A 475 -51.28 3.20 -19.09
N PRO A 476 -52.24 3.49 -19.97
CA PRO A 476 -52.76 4.84 -20.10
C PRO A 476 -53.27 5.34 -18.75
N PRO A 477 -53.08 6.63 -18.42
CA PRO A 477 -53.56 7.19 -17.16
C PRO A 477 -55.04 6.88 -17.01
N THR A 478 -55.36 6.24 -15.91
CA THR A 478 -56.75 5.98 -15.52
C THR A 478 -57.41 7.34 -15.30
N GLU A 479 -58.28 7.74 -16.22
CA GLU A 479 -59.10 8.93 -15.99
C GLU A 479 -59.92 8.71 -14.72
N ALA A 480 -59.71 9.61 -13.74
CA ALA A 480 -60.47 9.68 -12.50
C ALA A 480 -61.67 10.63 -12.65
#